data_0f77f5a30baafb3f48f4c851fd6f412e
#
_entry.id   0f77f5a30baafb3f48f4c851fd6f412e
#
_cell.length_a   1.000
_cell.length_b   1.000
_cell.length_c   1.000
_cell.angle_alpha   90.00
_cell.angle_beta   90.00
_cell.angle_gamma   90.00
#
_symmetry.space_group_name_H-M   'P 1'
#
loop_
_entity.id
_entity.type
_entity.pdbx_description
1 polymer ?
#
loop_
_entity_poly.entity_id
_entity_poly.type
_entity_poly.pdbx_seq_one_letter_code
_entity_poly.pdbx_strand_id
1 'polypeptide(L)'
;MTSSDAPAHAGGESLTSFLSTWSAGSKEREPVAGVLIAMAEAGAAISHIILRGPLMGAMGVEIGLANADGDKQRRLDVLADGAVVSALKRTSTAYYASEEEEAILTLRPGGDLAVAVDPLDGSSNIDANISVGTIFSIFPASPAGATASFFRPGTEQLAAGYIVYGPHTAMLFTTGDGVAHFVLDPETGDFRLIAEHLKIGRETREYAINASNYRHWTQPIRTFMDDCIAGANGPHGKDFNMRWVASLVAETHRIFIRGGVFLYPADDRTGYSQGRLRLLYEANPIAMLVEQAGGGATDGHNRILEKTASALHQRTPLIFGSAEKVTRITSYFINSTYERTRSPLFGERGLFHA
;
A
#
# COMPACT_ATOMS: atom_id res chain seq x y z
N MET A 1 -39.24 -8.13 -2.49
CA MET A 1 -39.12 -7.79 -1.06
C MET A 1 -38.63 -9.04 -0.36
N THR A 2 -37.31 -9.16 -0.23
CA THR A 2 -36.66 -10.16 0.63
C THR A 2 -35.77 -9.37 1.55
N SER A 3 -36.16 -9.26 2.82
CA SER A 3 -35.39 -8.65 3.87
C SER A 3 -34.08 -9.44 4.02
N SER A 4 -32.95 -8.86 3.69
CA SER A 4 -31.66 -9.35 4.13
C SER A 4 -31.49 -8.88 5.57
N ASP A 5 -31.72 -9.75 6.52
CA ASP A 5 -31.23 -9.61 7.88
C ASP A 5 -29.71 -9.66 7.82
N ALA A 6 -29.07 -8.50 7.62
CA ALA A 6 -27.69 -8.34 7.99
C ALA A 6 -27.63 -8.39 9.53
N PRO A 7 -26.84 -9.28 10.14
CA PRO A 7 -26.71 -9.28 11.58
C PRO A 7 -26.17 -7.92 12.01
N ALA A 8 -26.82 -7.28 12.94
CA ALA A 8 -26.31 -6.12 13.63
C ALA A 8 -24.99 -6.52 14.30
N HIS A 9 -23.88 -6.13 13.73
CA HIS A 9 -22.56 -6.27 14.36
C HIS A 9 -22.45 -5.23 15.48
N ALA A 10 -23.15 -5.45 16.56
CA ALA A 10 -22.85 -4.81 17.81
C ALA A 10 -21.55 -5.43 18.35
N GLY A 11 -20.41 -4.78 18.12
CA GLY A 11 -19.16 -5.04 18.79
C GLY A 11 -18.38 -6.27 18.29
N GLY A 12 -17.72 -6.19 17.15
CA GLY A 12 -16.64 -7.12 16.79
C GLY A 12 -15.55 -7.16 17.87
N GLU A 13 -14.77 -8.24 17.92
CA GLU A 13 -13.63 -8.38 18.83
C GLU A 13 -12.69 -7.17 18.72
N SER A 14 -12.14 -6.68 19.86
CA SER A 14 -11.17 -5.60 19.84
C SER A 14 -9.83 -6.09 19.29
N LEU A 15 -9.07 -5.19 18.64
CA LEU A 15 -7.72 -5.50 18.14
C LEU A 15 -6.82 -6.05 19.24
N THR A 16 -6.88 -5.48 20.44
CA THR A 16 -6.08 -5.93 21.58
C THR A 16 -6.43 -7.36 21.99
N SER A 17 -7.72 -7.71 22.05
CA SER A 17 -8.15 -9.09 22.34
C SER A 17 -7.69 -10.08 21.27
N PHE A 18 -7.90 -9.73 20.00
CA PHE A 18 -7.48 -10.53 18.85
C PHE A 18 -5.97 -10.81 18.88
N LEU A 19 -5.15 -9.77 19.05
CA LEU A 19 -3.70 -9.90 19.07
C LEU A 19 -3.20 -10.63 20.34
N SER A 20 -3.87 -10.45 21.48
CA SER A 20 -3.57 -11.22 22.70
C SER A 20 -3.80 -12.71 22.49
N THR A 21 -4.89 -13.07 21.84
CA THR A 21 -5.20 -14.47 21.49
C THR A 21 -4.19 -15.03 20.47
N TRP A 22 -3.89 -14.26 19.42
CA TRP A 22 -2.94 -14.66 18.37
C TRP A 22 -1.51 -14.86 18.90
N SER A 23 -1.06 -14.02 19.84
CA SER A 23 0.31 -14.09 20.37
C SER A 23 0.46 -14.99 21.58
N ALA A 24 -0.64 -15.50 22.15
CA ALA A 24 -0.63 -16.28 23.38
C ALA A 24 0.35 -17.45 23.34
N GLY A 25 1.30 -17.46 24.28
CA GLY A 25 2.31 -18.52 24.42
C GLY A 25 3.43 -18.52 23.40
N SER A 26 3.55 -17.48 22.56
CA SER A 26 4.63 -17.33 21.57
C SER A 26 5.48 -16.10 21.84
N LYS A 27 6.72 -16.32 22.26
CA LYS A 27 7.70 -15.26 22.50
C LYS A 27 8.06 -14.47 21.23
N GLU A 28 7.92 -15.09 20.07
CA GLU A 28 8.18 -14.42 18.78
C GLU A 28 7.01 -13.52 18.36
N ARG A 29 5.77 -13.89 18.70
CA ARG A 29 4.56 -13.13 18.31
C ARG A 29 4.27 -11.96 19.25
N GLU A 30 4.59 -12.07 20.54
CA GLU A 30 4.34 -11.01 21.52
C GLU A 30 4.93 -9.65 21.11
N PRO A 31 6.21 -9.55 20.66
CA PRO A 31 6.76 -8.26 20.18
C PRO A 31 6.02 -7.72 18.97
N VAL A 32 5.65 -8.58 18.01
CA VAL A 32 4.90 -8.17 16.80
C VAL A 32 3.51 -7.66 17.17
N ALA A 33 2.80 -8.35 18.07
CA ALA A 33 1.50 -7.89 18.59
C ALA A 33 1.63 -6.51 19.25
N GLY A 34 2.68 -6.28 20.05
CA GLY A 34 2.96 -5.00 20.66
C GLY A 34 3.16 -3.86 19.66
N VAL A 35 3.85 -4.12 18.54
CA VAL A 35 4.01 -3.14 17.45
C VAL A 35 2.67 -2.89 16.73
N LEU A 36 1.88 -3.92 16.43
CA LEU A 36 0.57 -3.76 15.78
C LEU A 36 -0.40 -2.92 16.63
N ILE A 37 -0.41 -3.13 17.95
CA ILE A 37 -1.20 -2.31 18.90
C ILE A 37 -0.69 -0.86 18.87
N ALA A 38 0.62 -0.64 18.93
CA ALA A 38 1.21 0.70 18.90
C ALA A 38 0.90 1.43 17.58
N MET A 39 0.92 0.73 16.44
CA MET A 39 0.52 1.30 15.15
C MET A 39 -0.98 1.67 15.12
N ALA A 40 -1.84 0.87 15.72
CA ALA A 40 -3.27 1.20 15.85
C ALA A 40 -3.48 2.46 16.74
N GLU A 41 -2.79 2.55 17.86
CA GLU A 41 -2.82 3.74 18.73
C GLU A 41 -2.34 5.00 17.99
N ALA A 42 -1.22 4.91 17.25
CA ALA A 42 -0.74 6.00 16.42
C ALA A 42 -1.76 6.38 15.34
N GLY A 43 -2.36 5.38 14.67
CA GLY A 43 -3.39 5.59 13.66
C GLY A 43 -4.65 6.27 14.21
N ALA A 44 -5.10 5.89 15.39
CA ALA A 44 -6.23 6.56 16.05
C ALA A 44 -5.89 8.04 16.37
N ALA A 45 -4.68 8.31 16.85
CA ALA A 45 -4.21 9.68 17.10
C ALA A 45 -4.13 10.52 15.82
N ILE A 46 -3.55 9.95 14.74
CA ILE A 46 -3.45 10.62 13.43
C ILE A 46 -4.86 10.87 12.85
N SER A 47 -5.76 9.88 12.94
CA SER A 47 -7.17 10.04 12.53
C SER A 47 -7.84 11.22 13.24
N HIS A 48 -7.62 11.36 14.55
CA HIS A 48 -8.16 12.48 15.31
C HIS A 48 -7.59 13.84 14.85
N ILE A 49 -6.30 13.90 14.52
CA ILE A 49 -5.67 15.12 13.96
C ILE A 49 -6.30 15.46 12.60
N ILE A 50 -6.44 14.48 11.71
CA ILE A 50 -7.02 14.66 10.36
C ILE A 50 -8.47 15.13 10.45
N LEU A 51 -9.28 14.53 11.32
CA LEU A 51 -10.69 14.91 11.52
C LEU A 51 -10.86 16.37 11.97
N ARG A 52 -9.90 16.92 12.71
CA ARG A 52 -9.91 18.34 13.06
C ARG A 52 -9.51 19.22 11.89
N GLY A 53 -8.76 18.69 10.93
CA GLY A 53 -8.42 19.34 9.67
C GLY A 53 -7.97 20.78 9.82
N PRO A 54 -8.50 21.71 9.01
CA PRO A 54 -8.11 23.12 9.04
C PRO A 54 -8.32 23.84 10.39
N LEU A 55 -9.13 23.26 11.30
CA LEU A 55 -9.31 23.83 12.65
C LEU A 55 -8.02 23.77 13.50
N MET A 56 -7.07 22.90 13.13
CA MET A 56 -5.73 22.82 13.73
C MET A 56 -4.73 23.81 13.11
N GLY A 57 -5.18 24.67 12.21
CA GLY A 57 -4.37 25.48 11.31
C GLY A 57 -4.11 24.75 9.98
N ALA A 58 -3.45 25.42 9.04
CA ALA A 58 -3.20 24.84 7.72
C ALA A 58 -2.28 23.60 7.83
N MET A 59 -2.83 22.42 7.62
CA MET A 59 -2.16 21.12 7.78
C MET A 59 -1.27 20.77 6.58
N GLY A 60 -1.68 21.20 5.38
CA GLY A 60 -0.93 21.02 4.15
C GLY A 60 0.15 22.07 3.89
N VAL A 61 0.42 22.98 4.86
CA VAL A 61 1.50 23.97 4.71
C VAL A 61 2.84 23.28 4.68
N GLU A 62 3.60 23.56 3.62
CA GLU A 62 5.01 23.20 3.51
C GLU A 62 5.79 23.94 4.59
N ILE A 63 6.51 23.19 5.43
CA ILE A 63 7.26 23.75 6.56
C ILE A 63 8.71 24.13 6.22
N GLY A 64 9.04 24.13 4.92
CA GLY A 64 10.36 24.51 4.41
C GLY A 64 11.44 23.45 4.59
N LEU A 65 11.11 22.29 5.15
CA LEU A 65 11.95 21.12 5.18
C LEU A 65 11.62 20.25 3.94
N ALA A 66 12.60 19.54 3.42
CA ALA A 66 12.41 18.52 2.41
C ALA A 66 12.67 17.15 3.07
N ASN A 67 11.91 16.11 2.63
CA ASN A 67 12.24 14.75 2.99
C ASN A 67 13.51 14.29 2.25
N ALA A 68 13.95 13.08 2.50
CA ALA A 68 15.18 12.51 1.93
C ALA A 68 15.22 12.53 0.39
N ASP A 69 14.08 12.60 -0.27
CA ASP A 69 13.96 12.68 -1.74
C ASP A 69 13.79 14.10 -2.29
N GLY A 70 13.83 15.12 -1.42
CA GLY A 70 13.66 16.52 -1.79
C GLY A 70 12.20 16.93 -1.99
N ASP A 71 11.23 16.07 -1.67
CA ASP A 71 9.81 16.42 -1.64
C ASP A 71 9.55 17.27 -0.38
N LYS A 72 8.77 18.33 -0.52
CA LYS A 72 8.52 19.26 0.57
C LYS A 72 7.62 18.62 1.63
N GLN A 73 8.14 18.53 2.86
CA GLN A 73 7.39 18.05 4.00
C GLN A 73 6.26 19.01 4.38
N ARG A 74 5.13 18.43 4.73
CA ARG A 74 3.98 19.14 5.25
C ARG A 74 3.92 18.99 6.76
N ARG A 75 3.24 19.92 7.39
CA ARG A 75 3.08 19.90 8.86
C ARG A 75 2.48 18.57 9.35
N LEU A 76 1.55 17.99 8.58
CA LEU A 76 0.90 16.74 8.97
C LEU A 76 1.83 15.53 8.87
N ASP A 77 2.76 15.52 7.90
CA ASP A 77 3.76 14.45 7.77
C ASP A 77 4.60 14.34 9.05
N VAL A 78 5.10 15.48 9.54
CA VAL A 78 5.89 15.54 10.78
C VAL A 78 5.07 15.15 12.01
N LEU A 79 3.80 15.54 12.09
CA LEU A 79 2.93 15.14 13.21
C LEU A 79 2.62 13.65 13.17
N ALA A 80 2.41 13.08 11.98
CA ALA A 80 2.15 11.66 11.80
C ALA A 80 3.39 10.82 12.16
N ASP A 81 4.57 11.20 11.65
CA ASP A 81 5.84 10.53 11.99
C ASP A 81 6.11 10.60 13.50
N GLY A 82 5.96 11.76 14.13
CA GLY A 82 6.11 11.94 15.57
C GLY A 82 5.16 11.06 16.39
N ALA A 83 3.91 10.88 15.95
CA ALA A 83 2.94 9.99 16.61
C ALA A 83 3.38 8.53 16.52
N VAL A 84 3.84 8.08 15.35
CA VAL A 84 4.35 6.72 15.12
C VAL A 84 5.59 6.46 15.99
N VAL A 85 6.59 7.34 15.93
CA VAL A 85 7.82 7.22 16.74
C VAL A 85 7.50 7.16 18.25
N SER A 86 6.57 8.01 18.72
CA SER A 86 6.16 8.02 20.12
C SER A 86 5.51 6.70 20.56
N ALA A 87 4.68 6.11 19.69
CA ALA A 87 4.06 4.82 19.94
C ALA A 87 5.08 3.68 19.95
N LEU A 88 5.95 3.62 18.94
CA LEU A 88 6.95 2.55 18.78
C LEU A 88 8.03 2.55 19.87
N LYS A 89 8.37 3.69 20.48
CA LYS A 89 9.30 3.77 21.64
C LYS A 89 8.86 2.94 22.83
N ARG A 90 7.58 2.60 22.94
CA ARG A 90 7.02 1.77 24.02
C ARG A 90 7.08 0.26 23.72
N THR A 91 7.54 -0.11 22.53
CA THR A 91 7.59 -1.51 22.05
C THR A 91 9.01 -2.09 22.06
N SER A 92 9.18 -3.30 21.53
CA SER A 92 10.48 -3.95 21.29
C SER A 92 11.14 -3.52 19.98
N THR A 93 10.80 -2.34 19.43
CA THR A 93 11.37 -1.84 18.18
C THR A 93 12.79 -1.31 18.39
N ALA A 94 13.78 -2.03 17.83
CA ALA A 94 15.18 -1.58 17.83
C ALA A 94 15.39 -0.44 16.84
N TYR A 95 14.90 -0.63 15.60
CA TYR A 95 15.18 0.27 14.48
C TYR A 95 13.89 0.73 13.82
N TYR A 96 13.88 1.99 13.45
CA TYR A 96 12.78 2.64 12.74
C TYR A 96 13.31 3.29 11.46
N ALA A 97 12.67 2.97 10.35
CA ALA A 97 12.93 3.58 9.05
C ALA A 97 11.64 4.26 8.57
N SER A 98 11.72 5.54 8.22
CA SER A 98 10.58 6.34 7.76
C SER A 98 10.86 6.95 6.40
N GLU A 99 9.82 7.17 5.61
CA GLU A 99 9.91 7.94 4.38
C GLU A 99 10.33 9.39 4.67
N GLU A 100 9.99 9.90 5.85
CA GLU A 100 10.25 11.27 6.30
C GLU A 100 11.64 11.49 6.91
N GLU A 101 12.39 10.42 7.19
CA GLU A 101 13.69 10.47 7.87
C GLU A 101 14.82 10.06 6.92
N GLU A 102 15.90 10.86 6.85
CA GLU A 102 17.07 10.56 6.00
C GLU A 102 17.83 9.31 6.44
N ALA A 103 17.74 8.95 7.72
CA ALA A 103 18.49 7.87 8.32
C ALA A 103 17.61 6.98 9.21
N ILE A 104 18.07 5.74 9.41
CA ILE A 104 17.41 4.80 10.32
C ILE A 104 17.62 5.27 11.75
N LEU A 105 16.53 5.43 12.51
CA LEU A 105 16.57 5.77 13.93
C LEU A 105 16.70 4.51 14.78
N THR A 106 17.53 4.58 15.83
CA THR A 106 17.56 3.56 16.88
C THR A 106 16.62 3.99 18.00
N LEU A 107 15.53 3.27 18.19
CA LEU A 107 14.53 3.56 19.22
C LEU A 107 14.85 2.85 20.54
N ARG A 108 15.17 1.55 20.46
CA ARG A 108 15.47 0.72 21.63
C ARG A 108 16.67 -0.19 21.35
N PRO A 109 17.87 0.12 21.85
CA PRO A 109 19.02 -0.78 21.72
C PRO A 109 18.71 -2.19 22.25
N GLY A 110 18.98 -3.21 21.44
CA GLY A 110 18.70 -4.62 21.81
C GLY A 110 17.23 -5.05 21.67
N GLY A 111 16.38 -4.23 21.05
CA GLY A 111 15.03 -4.65 20.68
C GLY A 111 15.03 -5.72 19.59
N ASP A 112 13.90 -6.41 19.46
CA ASP A 112 13.78 -7.59 18.59
C ASP A 112 13.33 -7.27 17.15
N LEU A 113 12.78 -6.07 16.94
CA LEU A 113 12.08 -5.72 15.71
C LEU A 113 12.66 -4.47 15.04
N ALA A 114 12.51 -4.42 13.71
CA ALA A 114 12.75 -3.26 12.88
C ALA A 114 11.45 -2.91 12.13
N VAL A 115 11.03 -1.65 12.18
CA VAL A 115 9.76 -1.19 11.62
C VAL A 115 10.01 -0.14 10.55
N ALA A 116 9.52 -0.38 9.34
CA ALA A 116 9.57 0.58 8.23
C ALA A 116 8.17 1.15 7.99
N VAL A 117 8.07 2.48 7.86
CA VAL A 117 6.79 3.19 7.81
C VAL A 117 6.82 4.30 6.75
N ASP A 118 5.75 4.41 5.98
CA ASP A 118 5.28 5.65 5.39
C ASP A 118 4.22 6.23 6.34
N PRO A 119 4.54 7.27 7.09
CA PRO A 119 3.64 7.81 8.11
C PRO A 119 2.36 8.41 7.54
N LEU A 120 2.43 8.96 6.30
CA LEU A 120 1.29 9.60 5.66
C LEU A 120 1.31 9.50 4.13
N ASP A 121 1.03 8.29 3.60
CA ASP A 121 0.82 8.08 2.15
C ASP A 121 -0.25 9.02 1.61
N GLY A 122 0.09 9.67 0.51
CA GLY A 122 -0.83 10.55 -0.19
C GLY A 122 -1.01 11.92 0.46
N SER A 123 -0.08 12.42 1.26
CA SER A 123 -0.15 13.72 1.96
C SER A 123 -0.49 14.90 1.03
N SER A 124 -0.15 14.82 -0.27
CA SER A 124 -0.54 15.80 -1.29
C SER A 124 -2.06 15.98 -1.45
N ASN A 125 -2.84 15.02 -0.99
CA ASN A 125 -4.30 15.00 -1.09
C ASN A 125 -5.01 15.64 0.12
N ILE A 126 -4.28 16.00 1.17
CA ILE A 126 -4.88 16.42 2.44
C ILE A 126 -5.74 17.67 2.28
N ASP A 127 -5.25 18.66 1.54
CA ASP A 127 -5.96 19.91 1.30
C ASP A 127 -7.18 19.77 0.37
N ALA A 128 -7.19 18.67 -0.42
CA ALA A 128 -8.31 18.30 -1.28
C ALA A 128 -9.35 17.43 -0.56
N ASN A 129 -9.13 17.11 0.73
CA ASN A 129 -9.98 16.26 1.55
C ASN A 129 -10.20 14.86 0.93
N ILE A 130 -9.14 14.30 0.35
CA ILE A 130 -9.10 12.95 -0.20
C ILE A 130 -8.42 12.03 0.82
N SER A 131 -8.81 10.76 0.87
CA SER A 131 -8.27 9.78 1.80
C SER A 131 -6.75 9.65 1.68
N VAL A 132 -6.09 9.64 2.82
CA VAL A 132 -4.66 9.41 3.02
C VAL A 132 -4.48 8.23 3.98
N GLY A 133 -3.24 7.80 4.26
CA GLY A 133 -3.06 6.69 5.19
C GLY A 133 -1.63 6.51 5.67
N THR A 134 -1.45 5.55 6.55
CA THR A 134 -0.16 5.10 7.06
C THR A 134 0.10 3.68 6.55
N ILE A 135 1.30 3.42 6.02
CA ILE A 135 1.70 2.08 5.55
C ILE A 135 2.90 1.62 6.38
N PHE A 136 2.93 0.35 6.79
CA PHE A 136 4.01 -0.16 7.61
C PHE A 136 4.36 -1.61 7.34
N SER A 137 5.62 -1.96 7.64
CA SER A 137 6.11 -3.33 7.68
C SER A 137 6.99 -3.59 8.90
N ILE A 138 6.98 -4.82 9.39
CA ILE A 138 7.72 -5.27 10.55
C ILE A 138 8.69 -6.36 10.11
N PHE A 139 9.97 -6.18 10.41
CA PHE A 139 11.04 -7.15 10.18
C PHE A 139 11.68 -7.58 11.50
N PRO A 140 12.37 -8.72 11.56
CA PRO A 140 13.23 -9.03 12.69
C PRO A 140 14.43 -8.08 12.67
N ALA A 141 14.82 -7.56 13.83
CA ALA A 141 16.06 -6.80 13.98
C ALA A 141 17.26 -7.70 13.72
N SER A 142 18.21 -7.28 12.89
CA SER A 142 19.40 -8.03 12.56
C SER A 142 20.51 -7.76 13.60
N PRO A 143 21.20 -8.81 14.07
CA PRO A 143 22.42 -8.64 14.87
C PRO A 143 23.53 -7.85 14.14
N ALA A 144 23.50 -7.84 12.81
CA ALA A 144 24.44 -7.07 11.98
C ALA A 144 24.11 -5.57 11.93
N GLY A 145 23.03 -5.13 12.58
CA GLY A 145 22.68 -3.70 12.75
C GLY A 145 21.52 -3.22 11.92
N ALA A 146 21.31 -1.92 11.96
CA ALA A 146 20.13 -1.25 11.41
C ALA A 146 19.94 -1.49 9.90
N THR A 147 20.95 -1.25 9.09
CA THR A 147 20.90 -1.44 7.62
C THR A 147 20.56 -2.88 7.25
N ALA A 148 21.19 -3.86 7.89
CA ALA A 148 20.93 -5.27 7.65
C ALA A 148 19.52 -5.73 8.08
N SER A 149 18.86 -4.95 8.92
CA SER A 149 17.47 -5.22 9.34
C SER A 149 16.45 -4.91 8.24
N PHE A 150 16.78 -3.99 7.32
CA PHE A 150 15.87 -3.56 6.25
C PHE A 150 16.32 -3.99 4.84
N PHE A 151 17.64 -4.13 4.60
CA PHE A 151 18.17 -4.49 3.28
C PHE A 151 18.13 -6.01 3.08
N ARG A 152 16.91 -6.52 3.02
CA ARG A 152 16.56 -7.94 2.87
C ARG A 152 15.33 -8.10 1.99
N PRO A 153 15.05 -9.29 1.47
CA PRO A 153 13.84 -9.54 0.70
C PRO A 153 12.56 -9.25 1.49
N GLY A 154 11.53 -8.74 0.81
CA GLY A 154 10.21 -8.51 1.41
C GLY A 154 9.54 -9.77 1.94
N THR A 155 9.98 -10.96 1.50
CA THR A 155 9.54 -12.26 2.04
C THR A 155 9.93 -12.48 3.51
N GLU A 156 10.86 -11.70 4.05
CA GLU A 156 11.30 -11.80 5.45
C GLU A 156 10.50 -10.86 6.40
N GLN A 157 9.48 -10.17 5.90
CA GLN A 157 8.54 -9.43 6.74
C GLN A 157 7.81 -10.38 7.70
N LEU A 158 7.76 -10.03 8.98
CA LEU A 158 6.97 -10.74 10.00
C LEU A 158 5.50 -10.32 9.96
N ALA A 159 5.24 -9.06 9.63
CA ALA A 159 3.92 -8.49 9.47
C ALA A 159 3.98 -7.26 8.56
N ALA A 160 2.85 -6.94 7.94
CA ALA A 160 2.66 -5.73 7.17
C ALA A 160 1.23 -5.23 7.33
N GLY A 161 1.02 -3.92 7.18
CA GLY A 161 -0.30 -3.34 7.29
C GLY A 161 -0.37 -1.93 6.74
N TYR A 162 -1.60 -1.44 6.66
CA TYR A 162 -1.88 -0.03 6.44
C TYR A 162 -3.08 0.42 7.25
N ILE A 163 -3.15 1.73 7.50
CA ILE A 163 -4.32 2.40 8.06
C ILE A 163 -4.77 3.44 7.04
N VAL A 164 -6.04 3.39 6.63
CA VAL A 164 -6.64 4.38 5.73
C VAL A 164 -7.52 5.33 6.51
N TYR A 165 -7.29 6.63 6.31
CA TYR A 165 -8.07 7.73 6.88
C TYR A 165 -9.01 8.26 5.79
N GLY A 166 -10.25 7.77 5.81
CA GLY A 166 -11.29 8.07 4.84
C GLY A 166 -12.62 8.39 5.54
N PRO A 167 -13.77 8.06 4.92
CA PRO A 167 -15.09 8.21 5.55
C PRO A 167 -15.20 7.53 6.93
N HIS A 168 -14.42 6.49 7.14
CA HIS A 168 -14.09 5.90 8.44
C HIS A 168 -12.61 5.50 8.42
N THR A 169 -12.02 5.36 9.59
CA THR A 169 -10.63 4.90 9.72
C THR A 169 -10.63 3.39 9.78
N ALA A 170 -9.93 2.74 8.86
CA ALA A 170 -9.80 1.29 8.82
C ALA A 170 -8.32 0.87 8.83
N MET A 171 -8.03 -0.26 9.48
CA MET A 171 -6.72 -0.88 9.53
C MET A 171 -6.79 -2.28 8.94
N LEU A 172 -5.94 -2.56 7.95
CA LEU A 172 -5.73 -3.90 7.45
C LEU A 172 -4.29 -4.32 7.74
N PHE A 173 -4.11 -5.54 8.23
CA PHE A 173 -2.78 -6.10 8.43
C PHE A 173 -2.76 -7.61 8.20
N THR A 174 -1.55 -8.12 8.01
CA THR A 174 -1.25 -9.56 7.96
C THR A 174 -0.04 -9.88 8.83
N THR A 175 -0.06 -11.07 9.40
CA THR A 175 1.06 -11.69 10.12
C THR A 175 1.54 -12.95 9.40
N GLY A 176 1.22 -13.07 8.09
CA GLY A 176 1.57 -14.21 7.25
C GLY A 176 0.48 -15.30 7.14
N ASP A 177 -0.67 -15.10 7.79
CA ASP A 177 -1.82 -16.01 7.71
C ASP A 177 -3.11 -15.24 7.42
N GLY A 178 -3.30 -14.88 6.15
CA GLY A 178 -4.44 -14.08 5.69
C GLY A 178 -4.33 -12.60 6.05
N VAL A 179 -5.41 -11.85 5.82
CA VAL A 179 -5.49 -10.40 6.09
C VAL A 179 -6.67 -10.12 6.98
N ALA A 180 -6.42 -9.49 8.12
CA ALA A 180 -7.44 -9.04 9.05
C ALA A 180 -7.83 -7.58 8.75
N HIS A 181 -9.14 -7.27 8.84
CA HIS A 181 -9.71 -5.95 8.62
C HIS A 181 -10.40 -5.45 9.88
N PHE A 182 -9.94 -4.32 10.37
CA PHE A 182 -10.48 -3.62 11.54
C PHE A 182 -10.95 -2.22 11.16
N VAL A 183 -11.93 -1.71 11.89
CA VAL A 183 -12.42 -0.32 11.78
C VAL A 183 -12.34 0.33 13.14
N LEU A 184 -11.87 1.58 13.17
CA LEU A 184 -11.86 2.40 14.38
C LEU A 184 -13.27 2.78 14.78
N ASP A 185 -13.69 2.35 15.95
CA ASP A 185 -14.94 2.77 16.57
C ASP A 185 -14.75 4.17 17.18
N PRO A 186 -15.42 5.20 16.67
CA PRO A 186 -15.25 6.57 17.16
C PRO A 186 -15.80 6.79 18.57
N GLU A 187 -16.67 5.91 19.07
CA GLU A 187 -17.24 6.03 20.41
C GLU A 187 -16.28 5.51 21.50
N THR A 188 -15.58 4.41 21.20
CA THR A 188 -14.68 3.77 22.16
C THR A 188 -13.20 4.12 21.92
N GLY A 189 -12.84 4.52 20.70
CA GLY A 189 -11.45 4.70 20.27
C GLY A 189 -10.72 3.38 19.98
N ASP A 190 -11.41 2.25 19.99
CA ASP A 190 -10.85 0.93 19.74
C ASP A 190 -11.02 0.52 18.27
N PHE A 191 -10.05 -0.21 17.73
CA PHE A 191 -10.22 -0.91 16.47
C PHE A 191 -11.01 -2.20 16.67
N ARG A 192 -12.11 -2.37 15.92
CA ARG A 192 -13.03 -3.52 15.98
C ARG A 192 -12.90 -4.38 14.73
N LEU A 193 -12.84 -5.71 14.92
CA LEU A 193 -12.72 -6.69 13.85
C LEU A 193 -13.98 -6.69 12.97
N ILE A 194 -13.79 -6.57 11.66
CA ILE A 194 -14.84 -6.63 10.63
C ILE A 194 -14.76 -7.94 9.85
N ALA A 195 -13.53 -8.37 9.51
CA ALA A 195 -13.32 -9.61 8.78
C ALA A 195 -11.93 -10.19 9.07
N GLU A 196 -11.85 -11.51 9.15
CA GLU A 196 -10.62 -12.26 9.08
C GLU A 196 -10.46 -12.85 7.67
N HIS A 197 -9.21 -13.11 7.27
CA HIS A 197 -8.88 -13.74 5.98
C HIS A 197 -9.54 -13.10 4.76
N LEU A 198 -9.55 -11.74 4.73
CA LEU A 198 -10.07 -10.99 3.60
C LEU A 198 -9.37 -11.43 2.30
N LYS A 199 -10.16 -11.60 1.23
CA LYS A 199 -9.66 -12.08 -0.06
C LYS A 199 -9.92 -11.10 -1.19
N ILE A 200 -8.95 -10.96 -2.08
CA ILE A 200 -9.09 -10.22 -3.34
C ILE A 200 -9.63 -11.19 -4.40
N GLY A 201 -10.67 -10.77 -5.13
CA GLY A 201 -11.19 -11.54 -6.25
C GLY A 201 -10.10 -11.82 -7.31
N ARG A 202 -10.01 -13.06 -7.79
CA ARG A 202 -8.99 -13.46 -8.78
C ARG A 202 -9.10 -12.68 -10.08
N GLU A 203 -10.33 -12.44 -10.55
CA GLU A 203 -10.65 -11.64 -11.73
C GLU A 203 -11.16 -10.26 -11.34
N THR A 204 -10.99 -9.31 -12.26
CA THR A 204 -11.52 -7.97 -12.10
C THR A 204 -11.92 -7.36 -13.45
N ARG A 205 -12.78 -6.32 -13.38
CA ARG A 205 -13.11 -5.39 -14.47
C ARG A 205 -12.75 -3.95 -14.11
N GLU A 206 -11.94 -3.76 -13.07
CA GLU A 206 -11.49 -2.44 -12.64
C GLU A 206 -9.97 -2.34 -12.69
N TYR A 207 -9.48 -1.19 -13.13
CA TYR A 207 -8.06 -0.84 -13.07
C TYR A 207 -7.88 0.59 -12.59
N ALA A 208 -6.73 0.87 -11.98
CA ALA A 208 -6.32 2.18 -11.54
C ALA A 208 -4.93 2.50 -12.13
N ILE A 209 -4.85 3.56 -12.92
CA ILE A 209 -3.61 4.07 -13.48
C ILE A 209 -3.78 5.55 -13.83
N ASN A 210 -2.73 6.35 -13.71
CA ASN A 210 -2.78 7.73 -14.18
C ASN A 210 -2.69 7.80 -15.72
N ALA A 211 -3.85 7.80 -16.37
CA ALA A 211 -3.97 7.77 -17.84
C ALA A 211 -3.27 8.96 -18.54
N SER A 212 -3.04 10.09 -17.85
CA SER A 212 -2.33 11.25 -18.41
C SER A 212 -0.87 10.93 -18.79
N ASN A 213 -0.31 9.85 -18.24
CA ASN A 213 1.04 9.39 -18.49
C ASN A 213 1.16 8.41 -19.68
N TYR A 214 0.07 8.14 -20.42
CA TYR A 214 0.03 7.15 -21.52
C TYR A 214 1.22 7.28 -22.49
N ARG A 215 1.55 8.50 -22.90
CA ARG A 215 2.65 8.77 -23.86
C ARG A 215 4.05 8.36 -23.35
N HIS A 216 4.20 8.24 -22.03
CA HIS A 216 5.49 7.93 -21.38
C HIS A 216 5.61 6.47 -20.97
N TRP A 217 4.51 5.71 -21.00
CA TRP A 217 4.56 4.30 -20.61
C TRP A 217 5.38 3.45 -21.58
N THR A 218 5.95 2.40 -21.06
CA THR A 218 6.59 1.34 -21.87
C THR A 218 5.57 0.63 -22.75
N GLN A 219 6.03 0.02 -23.82
CA GLN A 219 5.13 -0.67 -24.77
C GLN A 219 4.24 -1.73 -24.10
N PRO A 220 4.71 -2.60 -23.19
CA PRO A 220 3.86 -3.56 -22.49
C PRO A 220 2.67 -2.93 -21.79
N ILE A 221 2.87 -1.83 -21.07
CA ILE A 221 1.79 -1.12 -20.37
C ILE A 221 0.81 -0.49 -21.35
N ARG A 222 1.30 0.16 -22.41
CA ARG A 222 0.42 0.73 -23.45
C ARG A 222 -0.44 -0.35 -24.08
N THR A 223 0.17 -1.48 -24.49
CA THR A 223 -0.57 -2.59 -25.12
C THR A 223 -1.64 -3.15 -24.18
N PHE A 224 -1.31 -3.38 -22.90
CA PHE A 224 -2.30 -3.84 -21.93
C PHE A 224 -3.45 -2.84 -21.78
N MET A 225 -3.15 -1.54 -21.74
CA MET A 225 -4.18 -0.50 -21.61
C MET A 225 -5.06 -0.38 -22.84
N ASP A 226 -4.48 -0.47 -24.06
CA ASP A 226 -5.21 -0.48 -25.31
C ASP A 226 -6.17 -1.68 -25.37
N ASP A 227 -5.73 -2.85 -24.93
CA ASP A 227 -6.56 -4.05 -24.83
C ASP A 227 -7.70 -3.88 -23.81
N CYS A 228 -7.48 -3.20 -22.70
CA CYS A 228 -8.54 -2.86 -21.74
C CYS A 228 -9.56 -1.87 -22.34
N ILE A 229 -9.09 -0.88 -23.09
CA ILE A 229 -9.93 0.14 -23.75
C ILE A 229 -10.74 -0.47 -24.89
N ALA A 230 -10.19 -1.45 -25.60
CA ALA A 230 -10.91 -2.19 -26.64
C ALA A 230 -12.14 -2.96 -26.11
N GLY A 231 -12.22 -3.16 -24.79
CA GLY A 231 -13.39 -3.70 -24.11
C GLY A 231 -13.77 -5.10 -24.56
N ALA A 232 -15.08 -5.34 -24.73
CA ALA A 232 -15.61 -6.63 -25.14
C ALA A 232 -15.16 -7.07 -26.55
N ASN A 233 -14.77 -6.13 -27.40
CA ASN A 233 -14.27 -6.39 -28.76
C ASN A 233 -12.76 -6.67 -28.78
N GLY A 234 -12.07 -6.47 -27.66
CA GLY A 234 -10.63 -6.69 -27.53
C GLY A 234 -10.26 -8.05 -26.96
N PRO A 235 -8.95 -8.31 -26.77
CA PRO A 235 -8.44 -9.62 -26.33
C PRO A 235 -8.92 -10.06 -24.94
N HIS A 236 -9.44 -9.13 -24.14
CA HIS A 236 -10.00 -9.43 -22.82
C HIS A 236 -11.45 -9.93 -22.87
N GLY A 237 -12.18 -9.69 -23.96
CA GLY A 237 -13.58 -10.09 -24.15
C GLY A 237 -14.56 -9.51 -23.13
N LYS A 238 -14.20 -8.40 -22.45
CA LYS A 238 -15.02 -7.74 -21.44
C LYS A 238 -14.66 -6.26 -21.28
N ASP A 239 -15.65 -5.45 -20.89
CA ASP A 239 -15.45 -4.04 -20.62
C ASP A 239 -14.80 -3.81 -19.25
N PHE A 240 -14.02 -2.73 -19.16
CA PHE A 240 -13.31 -2.32 -17.96
C PHE A 240 -13.70 -0.92 -17.54
N ASN A 241 -13.62 -0.66 -16.23
CA ASN A 241 -13.79 0.66 -15.65
C ASN A 241 -12.46 1.14 -15.04
N MET A 242 -12.05 2.36 -15.39
CA MET A 242 -10.96 3.01 -14.71
C MET A 242 -11.45 3.60 -13.38
N ARG A 243 -10.67 3.38 -12.33
CA ARG A 243 -10.83 3.99 -11.01
C ARG A 243 -9.49 4.57 -10.60
N TRP A 244 -9.42 5.86 -10.37
CA TRP A 244 -8.18 6.55 -10.00
C TRP A 244 -8.46 7.59 -8.92
N VAL A 245 -7.94 7.36 -7.70
CA VAL A 245 -8.10 8.25 -6.54
C VAL A 245 -6.82 9.06 -6.30
N ALA A 246 -5.68 8.63 -6.86
CA ALA A 246 -4.36 9.22 -6.64
C ALA A 246 -3.88 9.16 -5.19
N SER A 247 -4.25 8.12 -4.45
CA SER A 247 -3.76 7.75 -3.12
C SER A 247 -3.53 6.24 -3.13
N LEU A 248 -2.31 5.79 -2.84
CA LEU A 248 -1.95 4.37 -2.89
C LEU A 248 -2.78 3.57 -1.88
N VAL A 249 -2.88 4.07 -0.65
CA VAL A 249 -3.63 3.39 0.42
C VAL A 249 -5.12 3.31 0.11
N ALA A 250 -5.72 4.36 -0.48
CA ALA A 250 -7.14 4.36 -0.86
C ALA A 250 -7.42 3.39 -2.01
N GLU A 251 -6.54 3.34 -3.02
CA GLU A 251 -6.63 2.36 -4.11
C GLU A 251 -6.44 0.94 -3.60
N THR A 252 -5.48 0.72 -2.70
CA THR A 252 -5.26 -0.58 -2.06
C THR A 252 -6.52 -1.03 -1.33
N HIS A 253 -7.09 -0.17 -0.50
CA HIS A 253 -8.32 -0.50 0.24
C HIS A 253 -9.49 -0.83 -0.70
N ARG A 254 -9.69 -0.03 -1.75
CA ARG A 254 -10.71 -0.32 -2.77
C ARG A 254 -10.51 -1.69 -3.42
N ILE A 255 -9.26 -2.05 -3.74
CA ILE A 255 -8.93 -3.34 -4.37
C ILE A 255 -9.22 -4.50 -3.42
N PHE A 256 -8.93 -4.36 -2.12
CA PHE A 256 -9.28 -5.37 -1.13
C PHE A 256 -10.80 -5.62 -1.06
N ILE A 257 -11.60 -4.56 -1.14
CA ILE A 257 -13.06 -4.66 -0.99
C ILE A 257 -13.76 -5.06 -2.30
N ARG A 258 -13.28 -4.61 -3.47
CA ARG A 258 -13.99 -4.75 -4.75
C ARG A 258 -13.26 -5.55 -5.82
N GLY A 259 -12.00 -5.91 -5.57
CA GLY A 259 -11.09 -6.35 -6.62
C GLY A 259 -10.60 -5.17 -7.46
N GLY A 260 -9.64 -5.46 -8.33
CA GLY A 260 -9.02 -4.44 -9.16
C GLY A 260 -7.56 -4.75 -9.44
N VAL A 261 -6.96 -3.93 -10.29
CA VAL A 261 -5.50 -3.88 -10.46
C VAL A 261 -5.05 -2.42 -10.43
N PHE A 262 -4.03 -2.15 -9.64
CA PHE A 262 -3.34 -0.86 -9.58
C PHE A 262 -2.05 -0.96 -10.39
N LEU A 263 -1.75 0.09 -11.16
CA LEU A 263 -0.53 0.20 -11.96
C LEU A 263 0.15 1.54 -11.71
N TYR A 264 1.35 1.47 -11.17
CA TYR A 264 2.28 2.58 -11.12
C TYR A 264 3.61 2.15 -11.75
N PRO A 265 3.66 2.04 -13.11
CA PRO A 265 4.81 1.52 -13.82
C PRO A 265 5.97 2.53 -13.83
N ALA A 266 7.16 2.04 -14.16
CA ALA A 266 8.24 2.89 -14.65
C ALA A 266 7.86 3.52 -15.99
N ASP A 267 8.43 4.67 -16.29
CA ASP A 267 8.24 5.35 -17.56
C ASP A 267 9.54 6.03 -18.06
N ASP A 268 9.51 6.58 -19.27
CA ASP A 268 10.68 7.12 -19.97
C ASP A 268 11.13 8.52 -19.49
N ARG A 269 10.43 9.11 -18.53
CA ARG A 269 10.78 10.44 -18.00
C ARG A 269 12.00 10.36 -17.09
N THR A 270 12.80 11.41 -17.07
CA THR A 270 13.92 11.54 -16.13
C THR A 270 13.43 11.40 -14.69
N GLY A 271 14.05 10.51 -13.92
CA GLY A 271 13.69 10.21 -12.53
C GLY A 271 12.51 9.23 -12.35
N TYR A 272 11.91 8.72 -13.45
CA TYR A 272 10.79 7.78 -13.39
C TYR A 272 11.13 6.36 -13.85
N SER A 273 12.35 6.17 -14.40
CA SER A 273 12.80 4.88 -14.94
C SER A 273 12.86 3.75 -13.89
N GLN A 274 12.99 4.10 -12.62
CA GLN A 274 12.97 3.15 -11.49
C GLN A 274 11.62 3.10 -10.76
N GLY A 275 10.55 3.65 -11.38
CA GLY A 275 9.28 3.83 -10.71
C GLY A 275 9.28 5.05 -9.77
N ARG A 276 8.23 5.17 -8.95
CA ARG A 276 8.06 6.31 -8.04
C ARG A 276 7.84 5.88 -6.60
N LEU A 277 7.24 4.72 -6.38
CA LEU A 277 6.91 4.23 -5.05
C LEU A 277 8.16 3.64 -4.37
N ARG A 278 8.24 3.76 -3.05
CA ARG A 278 9.37 3.25 -2.26
C ARG A 278 9.22 1.75 -2.04
N LEU A 279 10.30 1.01 -2.28
CA LEU A 279 10.29 -0.44 -2.10
C LEU A 279 9.99 -0.83 -0.65
N LEU A 280 10.64 -0.16 0.31
CA LEU A 280 10.63 -0.55 1.72
C LEU A 280 9.32 -0.13 2.43
N TYR A 281 8.85 1.10 2.18
CA TYR A 281 7.76 1.71 2.94
C TYR A 281 6.37 1.44 2.35
N GLU A 282 6.29 1.26 1.02
CA GLU A 282 5.03 1.15 0.30
C GLU A 282 4.91 -0.21 -0.42
N ALA A 283 5.85 -0.54 -1.32
CA ALA A 283 5.69 -1.70 -2.20
C ALA A 283 5.76 -3.03 -1.47
N ASN A 284 6.72 -3.23 -0.55
CA ASN A 284 6.86 -4.47 0.22
C ASN A 284 5.66 -4.74 1.13
N PRO A 285 5.19 -3.80 1.99
CA PRO A 285 4.03 -4.05 2.84
C PRO A 285 2.76 -4.29 2.03
N ILE A 286 2.49 -3.51 0.98
CA ILE A 286 1.33 -3.72 0.12
C ILE A 286 1.41 -5.08 -0.60
N ALA A 287 2.59 -5.47 -1.09
CA ALA A 287 2.78 -6.76 -1.74
C ALA A 287 2.49 -7.94 -0.79
N MET A 288 2.97 -7.88 0.45
CA MET A 288 2.70 -8.92 1.45
C MET A 288 1.19 -9.03 1.71
N LEU A 289 0.51 -7.92 1.96
CA LEU A 289 -0.93 -7.88 2.17
C LEU A 289 -1.70 -8.49 0.99
N VAL A 290 -1.40 -8.02 -0.22
CA VAL A 290 -2.11 -8.44 -1.44
C VAL A 290 -1.92 -9.93 -1.71
N GLU A 291 -0.71 -10.47 -1.55
CA GLU A 291 -0.45 -11.90 -1.74
C GLU A 291 -1.13 -12.76 -0.67
N GLN A 292 -1.16 -12.32 0.59
CA GLN A 292 -1.88 -13.01 1.66
C GLN A 292 -3.41 -13.02 1.42
N ALA A 293 -3.93 -12.05 0.67
CA ALA A 293 -5.31 -12.02 0.23
C ALA A 293 -5.58 -12.82 -1.06
N GLY A 294 -4.57 -13.48 -1.64
CA GLY A 294 -4.70 -14.26 -2.87
C GLY A 294 -4.59 -13.44 -4.17
N GLY A 295 -4.10 -12.20 -4.08
CA GLY A 295 -3.71 -11.36 -5.20
C GLY A 295 -2.26 -11.60 -5.64
N GLY A 296 -1.68 -10.64 -6.38
CA GLY A 296 -0.29 -10.65 -6.80
C GLY A 296 0.31 -9.26 -6.83
N ALA A 297 1.65 -9.16 -6.75
CA ALA A 297 2.38 -7.91 -6.83
C ALA A 297 3.70 -8.08 -7.61
N THR A 298 3.96 -7.19 -8.59
CA THR A 298 5.11 -7.25 -9.49
C THR A 298 5.61 -5.85 -9.84
N ASP A 299 6.88 -5.76 -10.25
CA ASP A 299 7.43 -4.55 -10.90
C ASP A 299 7.26 -4.56 -12.43
N GLY A 300 6.59 -5.59 -12.94
CA GLY A 300 6.43 -5.92 -14.36
C GLY A 300 7.24 -7.16 -14.76
N HIS A 301 8.37 -7.41 -14.15
CA HIS A 301 9.27 -8.53 -14.43
C HIS A 301 9.41 -9.49 -13.25
N ASN A 302 9.56 -8.93 -12.04
CA ASN A 302 9.86 -9.67 -10.82
C ASN A 302 8.73 -9.51 -9.80
N ARG A 303 8.58 -10.52 -8.95
CA ARG A 303 7.74 -10.43 -7.76
C ARG A 303 8.32 -9.42 -6.77
N ILE A 304 7.49 -8.50 -6.26
CA ILE A 304 7.97 -7.45 -5.36
C ILE A 304 8.66 -8.01 -4.12
N LEU A 305 8.09 -9.01 -3.47
CA LEU A 305 8.62 -9.57 -2.23
C LEU A 305 10.00 -10.25 -2.36
N GLU A 306 10.43 -10.59 -3.57
CA GLU A 306 11.76 -11.16 -3.83
C GLU A 306 12.86 -10.10 -3.99
N LYS A 307 12.48 -8.84 -4.08
CA LYS A 307 13.43 -7.73 -4.22
C LYS A 307 14.09 -7.40 -2.88
N THR A 308 15.39 -7.21 -2.91
CA THR A 308 16.16 -6.70 -1.77
C THR A 308 16.46 -5.23 -1.98
N ALA A 309 16.17 -4.41 -0.98
CA ALA A 309 16.51 -3.00 -1.02
C ALA A 309 18.03 -2.81 -0.97
N SER A 310 18.56 -1.91 -1.78
CA SER A 310 19.97 -1.49 -1.81
C SER A 310 20.17 -0.08 -1.25
N ALA A 311 19.10 0.65 -1.04
CA ALA A 311 19.08 1.97 -0.41
C ALA A 311 17.77 2.15 0.37
N LEU A 312 17.79 3.01 1.39
CA LEU A 312 16.67 3.24 2.30
C LEU A 312 15.42 3.72 1.54
N HIS A 313 15.59 4.67 0.63
CA HIS A 313 14.51 5.25 -0.17
C HIS A 313 14.47 4.71 -1.60
N GLN A 314 14.94 3.46 -1.81
CA GLN A 314 14.91 2.85 -3.14
C GLN A 314 13.49 2.84 -3.71
N ARG A 315 13.37 3.34 -4.94
CA ARG A 315 12.12 3.33 -5.69
C ARG A 315 11.94 2.04 -6.49
N THR A 316 10.69 1.72 -6.79
CA THR A 316 10.32 0.58 -7.63
C THR A 316 9.01 0.85 -8.37
N PRO A 317 8.83 0.33 -9.59
CA PRO A 317 7.50 0.21 -10.18
C PRO A 317 6.66 -0.74 -9.33
N LEU A 318 5.35 -0.51 -9.28
CA LEU A 318 4.44 -1.36 -8.54
C LEU A 318 3.15 -1.61 -9.34
N ILE A 319 2.86 -2.88 -9.55
CA ILE A 319 1.63 -3.39 -10.16
C ILE A 319 1.08 -4.46 -9.22
N PHE A 320 -0.13 -4.27 -8.70
CA PHE A 320 -0.71 -5.24 -7.76
C PHE A 320 -2.22 -5.34 -7.87
N GLY A 321 -2.79 -6.41 -7.34
CA GLY A 321 -4.22 -6.63 -7.23
C GLY A 321 -4.65 -8.03 -7.60
N SER A 322 -5.76 -8.17 -8.32
CA SER A 322 -6.33 -9.45 -8.75
C SER A 322 -5.32 -10.30 -9.52
N ALA A 323 -5.04 -11.52 -9.02
CA ALA A 323 -3.92 -12.36 -9.46
C ALA A 323 -3.89 -12.62 -10.98
N GLU A 324 -5.05 -12.88 -11.61
CA GLU A 324 -5.10 -13.12 -13.05
C GLU A 324 -4.69 -11.91 -13.87
N LYS A 325 -5.01 -10.68 -13.39
CA LYS A 325 -4.61 -9.46 -14.08
C LYS A 325 -3.13 -9.17 -13.91
N VAL A 326 -2.60 -9.35 -12.72
CA VAL A 326 -1.17 -9.19 -12.47
C VAL A 326 -0.35 -10.17 -13.32
N THR A 327 -0.72 -11.45 -13.33
CA THR A 327 -0.09 -12.47 -14.18
C THR A 327 -0.16 -12.10 -15.67
N ARG A 328 -1.32 -11.63 -16.11
CA ARG A 328 -1.49 -11.21 -17.50
C ARG A 328 -0.64 -9.99 -17.85
N ILE A 329 -0.57 -8.98 -16.98
CA ILE A 329 0.29 -7.81 -17.20
C ILE A 329 1.75 -8.25 -17.28
N THR A 330 2.22 -9.10 -16.38
CA THR A 330 3.59 -9.65 -16.43
C THR A 330 3.86 -10.34 -17.78
N SER A 331 2.88 -11.05 -18.36
CA SER A 331 3.05 -11.69 -19.66
C SER A 331 3.30 -10.71 -20.81
N TYR A 332 2.81 -9.48 -20.74
CA TYR A 332 3.11 -8.44 -21.74
C TYR A 332 4.57 -7.96 -21.68
N PHE A 333 5.20 -8.04 -20.52
CA PHE A 333 6.63 -7.70 -20.36
C PHE A 333 7.55 -8.82 -20.85
N ILE A 334 7.11 -10.09 -20.77
CA ILE A 334 7.94 -11.26 -21.08
C ILE A 334 7.81 -11.68 -22.54
N ASN A 335 6.61 -11.54 -23.13
CA ASN A 335 6.31 -12.06 -24.47
C ASN A 335 6.38 -10.95 -25.52
N SER A 336 7.46 -10.96 -26.33
CA SER A 336 7.64 -10.03 -27.46
C SER A 336 6.56 -10.12 -28.56
N THR A 337 5.72 -11.15 -28.56
CA THR A 337 4.60 -11.30 -29.50
C THR A 337 3.50 -10.25 -29.27
N TYR A 338 3.36 -9.71 -28.07
CA TYR A 338 2.42 -8.62 -27.79
C TYR A 338 2.89 -7.27 -28.37
N GLU A 339 4.16 -7.11 -28.70
CA GLU A 339 4.70 -5.89 -29.33
C GLU A 339 4.12 -5.59 -30.72
N ARG A 340 3.46 -6.57 -31.36
CA ARG A 340 2.95 -6.47 -32.74
C ARG A 340 1.45 -6.22 -32.83
N THR A 341 0.70 -6.20 -31.75
CA THR A 341 -0.72 -5.88 -31.78
C THR A 341 -0.89 -4.38 -31.96
N ARG A 342 -1.31 -3.94 -33.13
CA ARG A 342 -1.54 -2.53 -33.46
C ARG A 342 -2.50 -1.90 -32.45
N SER A 343 -2.16 -0.69 -31.98
CA SER A 343 -3.05 0.11 -31.15
C SER A 343 -4.46 0.16 -31.78
N PRO A 344 -5.53 -0.12 -31.01
CA PRO A 344 -6.90 -0.03 -31.50
C PRO A 344 -7.26 1.34 -32.07
N LEU A 345 -6.56 2.41 -31.62
CA LEU A 345 -6.74 3.78 -32.13
C LEU A 345 -6.24 3.96 -33.56
N PHE A 346 -5.38 3.08 -34.06
CA PHE A 346 -4.80 3.14 -35.40
C PHE A 346 -5.05 1.85 -36.23
N GLY A 347 -5.73 0.87 -35.68
CA GLY A 347 -6.18 -0.32 -36.40
C GLY A 347 -7.33 0.02 -37.34
N GLU A 348 -7.24 -0.32 -38.62
CA GLU A 348 -8.28 -0.31 -39.65
C GLU A 348 -8.98 1.02 -40.00
N ARG A 349 -8.66 2.14 -39.35
CA ARG A 349 -9.18 3.46 -39.74
C ARG A 349 -8.17 4.29 -40.53
N GLY A 350 -7.28 3.65 -41.24
CA GLY A 350 -6.41 4.32 -42.21
C GLY A 350 -7.25 4.85 -43.36
N LEU A 351 -7.24 6.16 -43.61
CA LEU A 351 -7.84 6.86 -44.73
C LEU A 351 -7.29 6.40 -46.12
N PHE A 352 -6.43 5.39 -46.15
CA PHE A 352 -5.75 4.88 -47.34
C PHE A 352 -5.84 3.36 -47.40
N HIS A 353 -7.03 2.85 -47.72
CA HIS A 353 -7.15 1.57 -48.41
C HIS A 353 -7.19 1.90 -49.90
N ALA A 354 -6.06 1.71 -50.59
CA ALA A 354 -6.02 1.58 -52.04
C ALA A 354 -6.40 0.14 -52.41
#